data_41d191f798d89baaaf95c8eb9307f46e
#
_entry.id   41d191f798d89baaaf95c8eb9307f46e
#
_cell.length_a   1.000
_cell.length_b   1.000
_cell.length_c   1.000
_cell.angle_alpha   90.00
_cell.angle_beta   90.00
_cell.angle_gamma   90.00
#
_symmetry.space_group_name_H-M   'P 1'
#
loop_
_entity.id
_entity.type
_entity.pdbx_description
1 polymer ?
#
loop_
_entity_poly.entity_id
_entity_poly.type
_entity_poly.pdbx_seq_one_letter_code
_entity_poly.pdbx_strand_id
1 'polypeptide(L)'
;MSASFINEPENFVPFLDLLKQLIRVPSVTGAEHSFLLYLKRELEEIGIKTQYYDGLLVAQGNNPTKGILSAHIDRHGVICTGPNEFQFAAFLAKNRSDLRGNSLSEQTYQLIAKRYINQQVLAYEPWSGSYLGIGQIKDAFMCEEINNLIFEIEGLSHLQPGTPIAFSDKLKRKDDLISAQLDNVISAAIIIYLYQNGFQGTAFFTAQEEAGKSWRYVYEWFKKNNISTNELLVLDTSPYDTRDEADKQLVVLRNKDVNAKFKSPILKQLKEFCHKNDIDFSCKDTFIEEKNKIREENGLPILSLGSTELGRIVMESNGTIQGTTLQIPTTGYHTVEETASIKSVKAILHILSSLYIDKCLKK
;
A
#
# COMPACT_ATOMS: atom_id res chain seq x y z
N MET A 1 1.56 19.30 -26.64
CA MET A 1 1.63 20.17 -25.46
C MET A 1 1.11 19.37 -24.26
N SER A 2 1.88 18.49 -23.65
CA SER A 2 1.41 17.70 -22.52
C SER A 2 2.51 17.28 -21.52
N ALA A 3 3.74 17.76 -21.69
CA ALA A 3 4.85 17.43 -20.79
C ALA A 3 5.05 18.41 -19.62
N SER A 4 4.26 19.48 -19.52
CA SER A 4 4.52 20.56 -18.58
C SER A 4 4.09 20.30 -17.14
N PHE A 5 3.19 19.34 -16.90
CA PHE A 5 2.63 19.14 -15.55
C PHE A 5 3.59 18.45 -14.57
N ILE A 6 4.56 17.73 -15.07
CA ILE A 6 5.47 16.89 -14.26
C ILE A 6 6.89 17.43 -14.20
N ASN A 7 7.27 18.30 -15.15
CA ASN A 7 8.65 18.80 -15.27
C ASN A 7 8.94 20.05 -14.43
N GLU A 8 7.95 20.68 -13.82
CA GLU A 8 8.19 21.84 -12.97
C GLU A 8 8.35 21.41 -11.51
N PRO A 9 9.47 21.71 -10.85
CA PRO A 9 9.70 21.42 -9.44
C PRO A 9 8.60 21.96 -8.52
N GLU A 10 8.02 23.11 -8.85
CA GLU A 10 7.00 23.80 -8.06
C GLU A 10 5.67 23.03 -7.97
N ASN A 11 5.31 22.24 -8.98
CA ASN A 11 4.06 21.48 -8.99
C ASN A 11 4.10 20.18 -8.18
N PHE A 12 5.27 19.72 -7.73
CA PHE A 12 5.40 18.50 -6.94
C PHE A 12 5.45 18.76 -5.43
N VAL A 13 5.72 20.00 -5.02
CA VAL A 13 5.77 20.39 -3.61
C VAL A 13 4.45 20.12 -2.88
N PRO A 14 3.27 20.49 -3.42
CA PRO A 14 1.98 20.20 -2.77
C PRO A 14 1.75 18.70 -2.52
N PHE A 15 2.15 17.84 -3.46
CA PHE A 15 2.08 16.38 -3.25
C PHE A 15 2.98 15.92 -2.10
N LEU A 16 4.22 16.41 -2.03
CA LEU A 16 5.14 16.06 -0.96
C LEU A 16 4.65 16.53 0.41
N ASP A 17 4.04 17.71 0.47
CA ASP A 17 3.47 18.26 1.70
C ASP A 17 2.26 17.42 2.16
N LEU A 18 1.39 17.00 1.23
CA LEU A 18 0.31 16.08 1.52
C LEU A 18 0.84 14.73 2.03
N LEU A 19 1.78 14.12 1.32
CA LEU A 19 2.39 12.84 1.72
C LEU A 19 3.04 12.95 3.11
N LYS A 20 3.75 14.04 3.39
CA LYS A 20 4.36 14.32 4.70
C LYS A 20 3.33 14.42 5.83
N GLN A 21 2.15 14.98 5.54
CA GLN A 21 1.06 15.03 6.50
C GLN A 21 0.49 13.64 6.76
N LEU A 22 0.18 12.87 5.70
CA LEU A 22 -0.39 11.53 5.80
C LEU A 22 0.53 10.54 6.54
N ILE A 23 1.84 10.58 6.28
CA ILE A 23 2.82 9.70 6.96
C ILE A 23 2.78 9.89 8.49
N ARG A 24 2.50 11.10 8.97
CA ARG A 24 2.45 11.39 10.41
C ARG A 24 1.21 10.87 11.11
N VAL A 25 0.16 10.58 10.37
CA VAL A 25 -1.07 10.00 10.94
C VAL A 25 -0.88 8.49 11.03
N PRO A 26 -0.94 7.89 12.22
CA PRO A 26 -0.74 6.46 12.38
C PRO A 26 -1.91 5.65 11.79
N SER A 27 -1.60 4.48 11.22
CA SER A 27 -2.58 3.56 10.63
C SER A 27 -2.13 2.11 10.76
N VAL A 28 -1.92 1.65 11.99
CA VAL A 28 -1.54 0.25 12.24
C VAL A 28 -2.64 -0.69 11.76
N THR A 29 -2.26 -1.78 11.10
CA THR A 29 -3.18 -2.83 10.63
C THR A 29 -4.14 -3.28 11.74
N GLY A 30 -5.44 -3.15 11.49
CA GLY A 30 -6.51 -3.43 12.45
C GLY A 30 -6.87 -2.25 13.38
N ALA A 31 -6.22 -1.08 13.25
CA ALA A 31 -6.48 0.12 14.02
C ALA A 31 -6.42 1.41 13.15
N GLU A 32 -6.98 1.34 11.95
CA GLU A 32 -6.91 2.41 10.93
C GLU A 32 -8.03 3.44 11.05
N HIS A 33 -8.94 3.30 11.99
CA HIS A 33 -10.14 4.12 12.10
C HIS A 33 -9.84 5.64 12.08
N SER A 34 -8.91 6.07 12.91
CA SER A 34 -8.52 7.49 12.98
C SER A 34 -7.95 8.01 11.66
N PHE A 35 -7.21 7.18 10.93
CA PHE A 35 -6.67 7.55 9.63
C PHE A 35 -7.76 7.62 8.55
N LEU A 36 -8.70 6.66 8.53
CA LEU A 36 -9.86 6.72 7.63
C LEU A 36 -10.69 8.00 7.87
N LEU A 37 -10.90 8.41 9.12
CA LEU A 37 -11.58 9.67 9.45
C LEU A 37 -10.77 10.91 9.02
N TYR A 38 -9.44 10.84 9.13
CA TYR A 38 -8.57 11.88 8.61
C TYR A 38 -8.74 12.05 7.09
N LEU A 39 -8.63 10.94 6.34
CA LEU A 39 -8.81 10.93 4.87
C LEU A 39 -10.20 11.41 4.47
N LYS A 40 -11.25 10.98 5.22
CA LYS A 40 -12.62 11.44 5.00
C LYS A 40 -12.72 12.94 5.07
N ARG A 41 -12.16 13.57 6.11
CA ARG A 41 -12.18 15.03 6.27
C ARG A 41 -11.45 15.73 5.12
N GLU A 42 -10.24 15.31 4.78
CA GLU A 42 -9.45 15.88 3.69
C GLU A 42 -10.21 15.83 2.34
N LEU A 43 -10.93 14.76 2.08
CA LEU A 43 -11.73 14.60 0.86
C LEU A 43 -12.98 15.46 0.88
N GLU A 44 -13.69 15.55 2.01
CA GLU A 44 -14.90 16.36 2.16
C GLU A 44 -14.59 17.85 2.09
N GLU A 45 -13.44 18.29 2.60
CA GLU A 45 -12.97 19.69 2.52
C GLU A 45 -12.76 20.16 1.05
N ILE A 46 -12.46 19.25 0.15
CA ILE A 46 -12.37 19.54 -1.30
C ILE A 46 -13.65 19.19 -2.08
N GLY A 47 -14.76 18.94 -1.38
CA GLY A 47 -16.09 18.73 -1.94
C GLY A 47 -16.35 17.32 -2.49
N ILE A 48 -15.52 16.33 -2.17
CA ILE A 48 -15.72 14.95 -2.58
C ILE A 48 -16.71 14.26 -1.63
N LYS A 49 -17.71 13.58 -2.19
CA LYS A 49 -18.66 12.77 -1.40
C LYS A 49 -17.99 11.53 -0.87
N THR A 50 -18.17 11.26 0.41
CA THR A 50 -17.60 10.08 1.05
C THR A 50 -18.66 9.19 1.68
N GLN A 51 -18.38 7.89 1.72
CA GLN A 51 -19.14 6.89 2.48
C GLN A 51 -18.15 6.11 3.34
N TYR A 52 -18.35 6.18 4.65
CA TYR A 52 -17.51 5.47 5.61
C TYR A 52 -18.17 4.15 6.04
N TYR A 53 -17.39 3.10 6.01
CA TYR A 53 -17.70 1.77 6.54
C TYR A 53 -16.56 1.34 7.47
N ASP A 54 -16.82 0.37 8.33
CA ASP A 54 -15.76 -0.21 9.12
C ASP A 54 -14.75 -0.93 8.19
N GLY A 55 -13.52 -0.40 8.14
CA GLY A 55 -12.45 -0.87 7.28
C GLY A 55 -12.47 -0.37 5.82
N LEU A 56 -13.39 0.53 5.44
CA LEU A 56 -13.47 1.07 4.09
C LEU A 56 -13.96 2.52 4.06
N LEU A 57 -13.23 3.37 3.37
CA LEU A 57 -13.73 4.69 2.97
C LEU A 57 -13.88 4.71 1.44
N VAL A 58 -15.09 5.00 0.98
CA VAL A 58 -15.39 5.18 -0.45
C VAL A 58 -15.51 6.67 -0.73
N ALA A 59 -14.73 7.16 -1.69
CA ALA A 59 -14.79 8.53 -2.18
C ALA A 59 -15.34 8.56 -3.60
N GLN A 60 -16.26 9.47 -3.89
CA GLN A 60 -16.90 9.59 -5.19
C GLN A 60 -16.97 11.04 -5.66
N GLY A 61 -16.35 11.29 -6.80
CA GLY A 61 -16.54 12.55 -7.52
C GLY A 61 -17.85 12.58 -8.28
N ASN A 62 -18.03 13.60 -9.13
CA ASN A 62 -19.29 13.83 -9.86
C ASN A 62 -19.51 12.86 -11.03
N ASN A 63 -18.50 12.10 -11.44
CA ASN A 63 -18.59 11.05 -12.46
C ASN A 63 -18.01 9.74 -11.93
N PRO A 64 -18.72 9.01 -11.05
CA PRO A 64 -18.17 7.86 -10.32
C PRO A 64 -17.66 6.71 -11.21
N THR A 65 -18.13 6.64 -12.46
CA THR A 65 -17.71 5.59 -13.42
C THR A 65 -16.47 5.97 -14.22
N LYS A 66 -16.00 7.21 -14.09
CA LYS A 66 -14.82 7.69 -14.81
C LYS A 66 -13.52 7.32 -14.07
N GLY A 67 -13.24 6.04 -13.98
CA GLY A 67 -12.11 5.48 -13.26
C GLY A 67 -12.48 5.00 -11.86
N ILE A 68 -11.97 3.83 -11.52
CA ILE A 68 -12.18 3.20 -10.21
C ILE A 68 -10.81 2.83 -9.67
N LEU A 69 -10.42 3.48 -8.57
CA LEU A 69 -9.12 3.31 -7.93
C LEU A 69 -9.27 2.61 -6.58
N SER A 70 -8.27 1.86 -6.14
CA SER A 70 -8.17 1.32 -4.78
C SER A 70 -6.75 1.48 -4.26
N ALA A 71 -6.61 1.77 -2.97
CA ALA A 71 -5.36 1.73 -2.25
C ALA A 71 -5.61 1.33 -0.81
N HIS A 72 -4.83 0.40 -0.27
CA HIS A 72 -4.87 0.15 1.17
C HIS A 72 -4.16 1.26 1.92
N ILE A 73 -4.49 1.40 3.20
CA ILE A 73 -3.99 2.49 4.02
C ILE A 73 -3.34 2.02 5.31
N ASP A 74 -3.46 0.75 5.62
CA ASP A 74 -2.83 0.17 6.78
C ASP A 74 -1.32 -0.02 6.57
N ARG A 75 -0.61 0.09 7.68
CA ARG A 75 0.84 -0.06 7.74
C ARG A 75 1.22 -1.03 8.85
N HIS A 76 2.36 -1.67 8.69
CA HIS A 76 2.93 -2.52 9.72
C HIS A 76 3.10 -1.78 11.05
N GLY A 77 2.77 -2.47 12.12
CA GLY A 77 2.89 -1.99 13.48
C GLY A 77 2.63 -3.12 14.47
N VAL A 78 2.33 -2.75 15.68
CA VAL A 78 2.16 -3.66 16.83
C VAL A 78 0.86 -3.32 17.55
N ILE A 79 0.21 -4.31 18.16
CA ILE A 79 -0.96 -4.14 19.03
C ILE A 79 -0.60 -4.63 20.43
N CYS A 80 -0.90 -3.84 21.44
CA CYS A 80 -0.86 -4.28 22.82
C CYS A 80 -1.99 -5.29 23.05
N THR A 81 -1.68 -6.50 23.51
CA THR A 81 -2.66 -7.58 23.76
C THR A 81 -2.79 -7.93 25.21
N GLY A 82 -1.86 -7.47 26.05
CA GLY A 82 -1.83 -7.69 27.49
C GLY A 82 -0.77 -6.83 28.17
N PRO A 83 -0.59 -6.96 29.49
CA PRO A 83 0.47 -6.26 30.20
C PRO A 83 1.85 -6.61 29.65
N ASN A 84 2.54 -5.63 29.08
CA ASN A 84 3.85 -5.80 28.40
C ASN A 84 3.86 -6.84 27.28
N GLU A 85 2.70 -7.13 26.69
CA GLU A 85 2.58 -8.04 25.54
C GLU A 85 2.20 -7.24 24.29
N PHE A 86 3.07 -7.27 23.28
CA PHE A 86 2.94 -6.47 22.07
C PHE A 86 3.06 -7.38 20.85
N GLN A 87 1.94 -7.68 20.21
CA GLN A 87 1.87 -8.60 19.08
C GLN A 87 2.02 -7.87 17.75
N PHE A 88 2.66 -8.52 16.77
CA PHE A 88 2.72 -8.03 15.39
C PHE A 88 1.30 -7.96 14.79
N ALA A 89 0.94 -6.80 14.26
CA ALA A 89 -0.42 -6.55 13.79
C ALA A 89 -0.72 -7.09 12.39
N ALA A 90 0.31 -7.23 11.54
CA ALA A 90 0.13 -7.73 10.18
C ALA A 90 0.07 -9.26 10.13
N PHE A 91 -0.36 -9.77 8.98
CA PHE A 91 -0.49 -11.21 8.75
C PHE A 91 0.88 -11.84 8.45
N LEU A 92 1.24 -12.84 9.23
CA LEU A 92 2.35 -13.72 8.90
C LEU A 92 1.81 -14.78 7.92
N ALA A 93 2.10 -14.61 6.61
CA ALA A 93 1.48 -15.39 5.55
C ALA A 93 1.68 -16.90 5.72
N LYS A 94 0.60 -17.64 5.97
CA LYS A 94 0.60 -19.10 6.14
C LYS A 94 1.07 -19.87 4.90
N ASN A 95 1.09 -19.25 3.73
CA ASN A 95 1.40 -19.90 2.45
C ASN A 95 2.72 -19.41 1.81
N ARG A 96 3.62 -18.88 2.61
CA ARG A 96 4.96 -18.53 2.10
C ARG A 96 5.79 -19.80 1.96
N SER A 97 6.62 -19.86 0.92
CA SER A 97 7.52 -21.01 0.65
C SER A 97 8.53 -21.29 1.76
N ASP A 98 8.75 -20.30 2.63
CA ASP A 98 9.62 -20.34 3.80
C ASP A 98 8.91 -20.83 5.07
N LEU A 99 7.59 -21.14 5.01
CA LEU A 99 6.84 -21.72 6.12
C LEU A 99 6.86 -23.25 6.07
N ARG A 100 7.19 -23.86 7.18
CA ARG A 100 7.07 -25.32 7.38
C ARG A 100 5.77 -25.62 8.11
N GLY A 101 4.79 -26.13 7.40
CA GLY A 101 3.46 -26.40 7.96
C GLY A 101 2.72 -25.09 8.27
N ASN A 102 2.27 -24.93 9.53
CA ASN A 102 1.57 -23.74 10.02
C ASN A 102 2.49 -22.77 10.78
N SER A 103 3.78 -23.03 10.85
CA SER A 103 4.76 -22.21 11.59
C SER A 103 5.68 -21.43 10.66
N LEU A 104 6.11 -20.27 11.12
CA LEU A 104 7.20 -19.52 10.52
C LEU A 104 8.52 -20.27 10.70
N SER A 105 9.39 -20.24 9.68
CA SER A 105 10.77 -20.68 9.89
C SER A 105 11.50 -19.67 10.79
N GLU A 106 12.45 -20.16 11.57
CA GLU A 106 13.31 -19.29 12.40
C GLU A 106 13.96 -18.18 11.56
N GLN A 107 14.39 -18.51 10.35
CA GLN A 107 14.98 -17.53 9.43
C GLN A 107 14.00 -16.41 9.03
N THR A 108 12.75 -16.72 8.78
CA THR A 108 11.74 -15.70 8.43
C THR A 108 11.43 -14.79 9.60
N TYR A 109 11.29 -15.38 10.78
CA TYR A 109 11.11 -14.65 12.01
C TYR A 109 12.26 -13.66 12.25
N GLN A 110 13.50 -14.12 12.16
CA GLN A 110 14.70 -13.29 12.32
C GLN A 110 14.74 -12.12 11.31
N LEU A 111 14.34 -12.38 10.05
CA LEU A 111 14.28 -11.33 9.04
C LEU A 111 13.21 -10.27 9.35
N ILE A 112 12.05 -10.67 9.88
CA ILE A 112 11.00 -9.72 10.28
C ILE A 112 11.43 -8.95 11.53
N ALA A 113 11.91 -9.63 12.57
CA ALA A 113 12.35 -9.02 13.82
C ALA A 113 13.41 -7.93 13.59
N LYS A 114 14.42 -8.22 12.77
CA LYS A 114 15.51 -7.27 12.45
C LYS A 114 15.03 -5.94 11.85
N ARG A 115 13.88 -5.90 11.20
CA ARG A 115 13.32 -4.66 10.63
C ARG A 115 12.88 -3.69 11.71
N TYR A 116 12.51 -4.20 12.87
CA TYR A 116 11.82 -3.46 13.92
C TYR A 116 12.63 -3.25 15.19
N ILE A 117 13.62 -4.09 15.48
CA ILE A 117 14.50 -3.92 16.64
C ILE A 117 15.21 -2.56 16.57
N ASN A 118 15.28 -1.89 17.71
CA ASN A 118 15.78 -0.53 17.90
C ASN A 118 14.95 0.60 17.26
N GLN A 119 13.81 0.30 16.64
CA GLN A 119 12.93 1.35 16.14
C GLN A 119 12.21 2.06 17.28
N GLN A 120 12.09 3.38 17.14
CA GLN A 120 11.22 4.18 18.00
C GLN A 120 9.78 4.00 17.56
N VAL A 121 8.90 3.83 18.53
CA VAL A 121 7.46 3.62 18.30
C VAL A 121 6.64 4.60 19.11
N LEU A 122 5.40 4.84 18.65
CA LEU A 122 4.43 5.66 19.35
C LEU A 122 3.11 4.89 19.51
N ALA A 123 2.58 4.90 20.72
CA ALA A 123 1.25 4.39 21.02
C ALA A 123 0.21 5.49 20.78
N TYR A 124 -0.95 5.10 20.27
CA TYR A 124 -2.05 6.03 20.04
C TYR A 124 -3.41 5.40 20.36
N GLU A 125 -4.38 6.26 20.65
CA GLU A 125 -5.75 5.84 20.87
C GLU A 125 -6.39 5.48 19.53
N PRO A 126 -6.95 4.26 19.34
CA PRO A 126 -7.35 3.76 18.02
C PRO A 126 -8.46 4.56 17.35
N TRP A 127 -9.35 5.19 18.13
CA TRP A 127 -10.49 5.91 17.58
C TRP A 127 -10.18 7.37 17.25
N SER A 128 -9.49 8.06 18.13
CA SER A 128 -9.15 9.47 17.98
C SER A 128 -7.79 9.70 17.29
N GLY A 129 -6.91 8.71 17.29
CA GLY A 129 -5.52 8.89 16.87
C GLY A 129 -4.67 9.68 17.89
N SER A 130 -5.21 9.95 19.08
CA SER A 130 -4.51 10.72 20.11
C SER A 130 -3.27 9.98 20.60
N TYR A 131 -2.17 10.71 20.71
CA TYR A 131 -0.91 10.18 21.18
C TYR A 131 -0.97 9.78 22.66
N LEU A 132 -0.46 8.60 22.99
CA LEU A 132 -0.47 8.03 24.34
C LEU A 132 0.93 7.90 24.95
N GLY A 133 1.96 7.65 24.14
CA GLY A 133 3.32 7.50 24.65
C GLY A 133 4.32 7.09 23.56
N ILE A 134 5.61 7.24 23.89
CA ILE A 134 6.74 6.78 23.06
C ILE A 134 7.42 5.58 23.71
N GLY A 135 7.83 4.63 22.90
CA GLY A 135 8.67 3.50 23.30
C GLY A 135 9.76 3.20 22.31
N GLN A 136 10.55 2.21 22.62
CA GLN A 136 11.56 1.65 21.74
C GLN A 136 11.49 0.13 21.75
N ILE A 137 11.44 -0.49 20.57
CA ILE A 137 11.50 -1.94 20.42
C ILE A 137 12.90 -2.40 20.78
N LYS A 138 13.02 -3.29 21.76
CA LYS A 138 14.30 -3.81 22.25
C LYS A 138 14.59 -5.20 21.71
N ASP A 139 13.56 -6.03 21.64
CA ASP A 139 13.71 -7.41 21.19
C ASP A 139 12.40 -7.91 20.58
N ALA A 140 12.44 -9.07 19.95
CA ALA A 140 11.30 -9.78 19.43
C ALA A 140 11.52 -11.29 19.50
N PHE A 141 10.46 -12.06 19.78
CA PHE A 141 10.50 -13.50 19.80
C PHE A 141 9.24 -14.11 19.19
N MET A 142 9.37 -15.34 18.72
CA MET A 142 8.24 -16.09 18.19
C MET A 142 7.46 -16.75 19.34
N CYS A 143 6.17 -16.49 19.41
CA CYS A 143 5.27 -17.23 20.29
C CYS A 143 4.59 -18.35 19.48
N GLU A 144 4.94 -19.59 19.76
CA GLU A 144 4.40 -20.76 19.05
C GLU A 144 2.90 -20.98 19.29
N GLU A 145 2.41 -20.65 20.49
CA GLU A 145 1.01 -20.84 20.88
C GLU A 145 0.06 -20.03 19.99
N ILE A 146 0.40 -18.78 19.73
CA ILE A 146 -0.40 -17.87 18.89
C ILE A 146 0.12 -17.79 17.45
N ASN A 147 1.25 -18.42 17.15
CA ASN A 147 1.93 -18.39 15.86
C ASN A 147 2.15 -16.95 15.35
N ASN A 148 2.66 -16.10 16.25
CA ASN A 148 2.89 -14.69 15.98
C ASN A 148 4.17 -14.17 16.66
N LEU A 149 4.66 -13.01 16.18
CA LEU A 149 5.76 -12.30 16.81
C LEU A 149 5.27 -11.47 17.98
N ILE A 150 5.98 -11.59 19.10
CA ILE A 150 5.86 -10.74 20.29
C ILE A 150 7.06 -9.84 20.34
N PHE A 151 6.83 -8.56 20.61
CA PHE A 151 7.88 -7.57 20.75
C PHE A 151 8.04 -7.14 22.21
N GLU A 152 9.27 -6.89 22.62
CA GLU A 152 9.58 -6.22 23.86
C GLU A 152 9.76 -4.73 23.61
N ILE A 153 8.92 -3.90 24.24
CA ILE A 153 8.91 -2.45 24.04
C ILE A 153 9.15 -1.75 25.38
N GLU A 154 10.26 -1.04 25.46
CA GLU A 154 10.57 -0.18 26.61
C GLU A 154 9.76 1.13 26.55
N GLY A 155 9.25 1.60 27.69
CA GLY A 155 8.55 2.88 27.83
C GLY A 155 7.04 2.83 27.67
N LEU A 156 6.44 1.68 27.34
CA LEU A 156 5.01 1.52 27.06
C LEU A 156 4.29 0.49 27.94
N SER A 157 4.80 0.22 29.15
CA SER A 157 4.24 -0.82 30.05
C SER A 157 2.85 -0.54 30.59
N HIS A 158 2.35 0.68 30.46
CA HIS A 158 1.05 1.14 31.01
C HIS A 158 -0.14 1.08 30.05
N LEU A 159 0.07 0.52 28.86
CA LEU A 159 -0.96 0.51 27.81
C LEU A 159 -2.05 -0.52 28.09
N GLN A 160 -3.25 -0.23 27.62
CA GLN A 160 -4.38 -1.16 27.64
C GLN A 160 -4.36 -2.10 26.43
N PRO A 161 -4.86 -3.34 26.59
CA PRO A 161 -5.08 -4.21 25.44
C PRO A 161 -5.93 -3.54 24.35
N GLY A 162 -5.56 -3.77 23.09
CA GLY A 162 -6.15 -3.11 21.93
C GLY A 162 -5.49 -1.81 21.53
N THR A 163 -4.52 -1.30 22.32
CA THR A 163 -3.78 -0.08 21.95
C THR A 163 -2.83 -0.36 20.78
N PRO A 164 -2.96 0.35 19.64
CA PRO A 164 -2.03 0.23 18.52
C PRO A 164 -0.75 1.04 18.76
N ILE A 165 0.33 0.51 18.20
CA ILE A 165 1.67 1.06 18.34
C ILE A 165 2.29 1.13 16.94
N ALA A 166 2.42 2.35 16.43
CA ALA A 166 3.00 2.64 15.11
C ALA A 166 4.50 2.94 15.23
N PHE A 167 5.23 2.76 14.14
CA PHE A 167 6.59 3.28 14.06
C PHE A 167 6.58 4.82 14.04
N SER A 168 7.52 5.43 14.74
CA SER A 168 7.74 6.88 14.68
C SER A 168 8.37 7.23 13.34
N ASP A 169 7.53 7.66 12.40
CA ASP A 169 7.92 7.82 11.01
C ASP A 169 7.94 9.30 10.55
N LYS A 170 8.83 9.58 9.61
CA LYS A 170 9.00 10.90 8.99
C LYS A 170 9.41 10.72 7.53
N LEU A 171 8.75 11.45 6.65
CA LEU A 171 9.21 11.53 5.26
C LEU A 171 10.63 12.13 5.21
N LYS A 172 11.57 11.31 4.76
CA LYS A 172 12.94 11.71 4.44
C LYS A 172 13.04 11.95 2.93
N ARG A 173 13.82 12.95 2.55
CA ARG A 173 14.14 13.20 1.14
C ARG A 173 15.65 13.34 1.00
N LYS A 174 16.19 12.61 0.05
CA LYS A 174 17.59 12.73 -0.35
C LYS A 174 17.67 12.65 -1.88
N ASP A 175 18.13 13.72 -2.49
CA ASP A 175 18.18 13.85 -3.96
C ASP A 175 16.79 13.56 -4.60
N ASP A 176 16.73 12.61 -5.52
CA ASP A 176 15.51 12.14 -6.20
C ASP A 176 14.80 11.00 -5.45
N LEU A 177 15.15 10.73 -4.21
CA LEU A 177 14.57 9.66 -3.40
C LEU A 177 13.75 10.21 -2.23
N ILE A 178 12.67 9.52 -1.93
CA ILE A 178 11.87 9.70 -0.72
C ILE A 178 11.81 8.39 0.06
N SER A 179 11.88 8.49 1.39
CA SER A 179 11.85 7.31 2.26
C SER A 179 10.97 7.55 3.48
N ALA A 180 10.15 6.57 3.81
CA ALA A 180 9.26 6.47 4.98
C ALA A 180 8.66 5.06 5.01
N GLN A 181 7.68 4.77 5.87
CA GLN A 181 6.72 3.68 5.65
C GLN A 181 5.77 4.08 4.51
N LEU A 182 6.17 3.85 3.27
CA LEU A 182 5.44 4.29 2.07
C LEU A 182 4.26 3.37 1.73
N ASP A 183 4.39 2.09 2.06
CA ASP A 183 3.41 1.04 1.82
C ASP A 183 2.22 1.14 2.80
N ASN A 184 0.98 1.59 2.40
CA ASN A 184 0.70 2.08 1.05
C ASN A 184 0.14 3.53 1.12
N VAL A 185 0.57 4.29 2.10
CA VAL A 185 0.18 5.69 2.33
C VAL A 185 0.50 6.58 1.11
N ILE A 186 1.53 6.21 0.34
CA ILE A 186 1.90 6.95 -0.86
C ILE A 186 0.82 6.87 -1.94
N SER A 187 0.18 5.72 -2.11
CA SER A 187 -0.94 5.55 -3.05
C SER A 187 -2.19 6.29 -2.58
N ALA A 188 -2.45 6.34 -1.27
CA ALA A 188 -3.51 7.18 -0.72
C ALA A 188 -3.26 8.66 -1.01
N ALA A 189 -2.02 9.14 -0.84
CA ALA A 189 -1.63 10.51 -1.19
C ALA A 189 -1.84 10.81 -2.68
N ILE A 190 -1.49 9.86 -3.57
CA ILE A 190 -1.71 9.99 -5.02
C ILE A 190 -3.21 10.17 -5.32
N ILE A 191 -4.08 9.35 -4.73
CA ILE A 191 -5.53 9.42 -4.98
C ILE A 191 -6.10 10.76 -4.51
N ILE A 192 -5.75 11.23 -3.30
CA ILE A 192 -6.21 12.53 -2.78
C ILE A 192 -5.70 13.65 -3.69
N TYR A 193 -4.43 13.62 -4.08
CA TYR A 193 -3.86 14.62 -4.97
C TYR A 193 -4.56 14.64 -6.35
N LEU A 194 -4.97 13.49 -6.87
CA LEU A 194 -5.78 13.42 -8.10
C LEU A 194 -7.14 14.09 -7.91
N TYR A 195 -7.84 13.88 -6.79
CA TYR A 195 -9.09 14.58 -6.50
C TYR A 195 -8.90 16.10 -6.42
N GLN A 196 -7.84 16.56 -5.76
CA GLN A 196 -7.49 17.98 -5.70
C GLN A 196 -7.23 18.59 -7.10
N ASN A 197 -6.86 17.75 -8.07
CA ASN A 197 -6.57 18.15 -9.45
C ASN A 197 -7.67 17.79 -10.46
N GLY A 198 -8.87 17.41 -9.99
CA GLY A 198 -10.05 17.25 -10.84
C GLY A 198 -10.44 15.81 -11.21
N PHE A 199 -9.90 14.80 -10.53
CA PHE A 199 -10.41 13.43 -10.64
C PHE A 199 -11.87 13.38 -10.19
N GLN A 200 -12.72 12.70 -10.96
CA GLN A 200 -14.17 12.65 -10.71
C GLN A 200 -14.71 11.23 -10.53
N GLY A 201 -13.84 10.22 -10.53
CA GLY A 201 -14.20 8.81 -10.42
C GLY A 201 -14.48 8.36 -8.98
N THR A 202 -14.43 7.05 -8.77
CA THR A 202 -14.57 6.39 -7.46
C THR A 202 -13.21 5.95 -6.94
N ALA A 203 -12.95 6.12 -5.64
CA ALA A 203 -11.78 5.56 -4.99
C ALA A 203 -12.15 4.83 -3.69
N PHE A 204 -11.46 3.73 -3.43
CA PHE A 204 -11.52 2.93 -2.22
C PHE A 204 -10.22 3.11 -1.42
N PHE A 205 -10.37 3.43 -0.14
CA PHE A 205 -9.28 3.41 0.83
C PHE A 205 -9.58 2.27 1.80
N THR A 206 -8.76 1.23 1.77
CA THR A 206 -9.05 -0.04 2.45
C THR A 206 -8.12 -0.28 3.63
N ALA A 207 -8.67 -0.84 4.69
CA ALA A 207 -7.97 -1.28 5.88
C ALA A 207 -7.57 -2.77 5.78
N GLN A 208 -6.59 -3.19 6.59
CA GLN A 208 -6.24 -4.59 6.83
C GLN A 208 -5.78 -5.37 5.58
N GLU A 209 -5.10 -4.71 4.62
CA GLU A 209 -4.45 -5.40 3.50
C GLU A 209 -3.34 -6.31 4.02
N GLU A 210 -2.51 -5.79 4.90
CA GLU A 210 -1.39 -6.47 5.54
C GLU A 210 -1.82 -7.64 6.46
N ALA A 211 -3.12 -7.69 6.79
CA ALA A 211 -3.78 -8.84 7.41
C ALA A 211 -4.52 -9.74 6.40
N GLY A 212 -4.42 -9.45 5.09
CA GLY A 212 -5.05 -10.22 4.01
C GLY A 212 -6.58 -10.10 3.95
N LYS A 213 -7.18 -8.99 4.41
CA LYS A 213 -8.63 -8.85 4.54
C LYS A 213 -9.24 -7.74 3.68
N SER A 214 -8.46 -6.76 3.19
CA SER A 214 -8.95 -5.56 2.48
C SER A 214 -9.85 -5.86 1.29
N TRP A 215 -9.53 -6.89 0.53
CA TRP A 215 -10.28 -7.32 -0.63
C TRP A 215 -11.78 -7.57 -0.34
N ARG A 216 -12.12 -8.00 0.90
CA ARG A 216 -13.51 -8.28 1.32
C ARG A 216 -14.35 -7.02 1.32
N TYR A 217 -13.80 -5.91 1.78
CA TYR A 217 -14.51 -4.63 1.86
C TYR A 217 -14.87 -4.12 0.46
N VAL A 218 -13.93 -4.15 -0.47
CA VAL A 218 -14.15 -3.75 -1.87
C VAL A 218 -15.13 -4.69 -2.56
N TYR A 219 -14.94 -6.00 -2.43
CA TYR A 219 -15.83 -7.01 -3.01
C TYR A 219 -17.26 -6.87 -2.51
N GLU A 220 -17.49 -6.75 -1.21
CA GLU A 220 -18.82 -6.59 -0.62
C GLU A 220 -19.47 -5.26 -1.02
N TRP A 221 -18.69 -4.19 -1.20
CA TRP A 221 -19.22 -2.94 -1.73
C TRP A 221 -19.74 -3.10 -3.15
N PHE A 222 -18.99 -3.72 -4.06
CA PHE A 222 -19.44 -4.01 -5.43
C PHE A 222 -20.69 -4.89 -5.45
N LYS A 223 -20.71 -5.93 -4.65
CA LYS A 223 -21.83 -6.86 -4.51
C LYS A 223 -23.08 -6.16 -3.99
N LYS A 224 -22.98 -5.38 -2.92
CA LYS A 224 -24.08 -4.62 -2.33
C LYS A 224 -24.69 -3.62 -3.31
N ASN A 225 -23.88 -3.01 -4.16
CA ASN A 225 -24.33 -2.04 -5.15
C ASN A 225 -24.70 -2.68 -6.50
N ASN A 226 -24.58 -4.00 -6.64
CA ASN A 226 -24.82 -4.76 -7.87
C ASN A 226 -24.05 -4.18 -9.08
N ILE A 227 -22.78 -3.86 -8.86
CA ILE A 227 -21.88 -3.28 -9.86
C ILE A 227 -20.82 -4.33 -10.24
N SER A 228 -20.57 -4.44 -11.53
CA SER A 228 -19.41 -5.15 -12.10
C SER A 228 -18.49 -4.16 -12.80
N THR A 229 -17.21 -4.47 -12.89
CA THR A 229 -16.24 -3.63 -13.59
C THR A 229 -15.11 -4.47 -14.17
N ASN A 230 -14.52 -3.99 -15.25
CA ASN A 230 -13.27 -4.52 -15.80
C ASN A 230 -12.13 -3.49 -15.73
N GLU A 231 -12.31 -2.41 -14.96
CA GLU A 231 -11.40 -1.25 -14.93
C GLU A 231 -10.98 -0.85 -13.50
N LEU A 232 -11.03 -1.80 -12.54
CA LEU A 232 -10.49 -1.53 -11.20
C LEU A 232 -8.97 -1.41 -11.27
N LEU A 233 -8.43 -0.27 -10.89
CA LEU A 233 -7.00 -0.03 -10.80
C LEU A 233 -6.56 0.05 -9.34
N VAL A 234 -5.84 -0.96 -8.89
CA VAL A 234 -5.28 -0.99 -7.53
C VAL A 234 -3.89 -0.36 -7.55
N LEU A 235 -3.74 0.70 -6.77
CA LEU A 235 -2.47 1.39 -6.56
C LEU A 235 -1.75 0.80 -5.36
N ASP A 236 -0.44 0.55 -5.51
CA ASP A 236 0.33 -0.12 -4.48
C ASP A 236 1.82 0.16 -4.62
N THR A 237 2.63 -0.35 -3.71
CA THR A 237 4.08 -0.43 -3.88
C THR A 237 4.50 -1.78 -4.46
N SER A 238 5.70 -1.85 -5.00
CA SER A 238 6.29 -3.09 -5.50
C SER A 238 7.73 -3.21 -5.04
N PRO A 239 8.02 -4.07 -4.05
CA PRO A 239 9.35 -4.16 -3.47
C PRO A 239 10.35 -4.85 -4.40
N TYR A 240 11.58 -4.34 -4.41
CA TYR A 240 12.77 -4.91 -5.04
C TYR A 240 13.88 -5.06 -4.02
N ASP A 241 14.76 -6.04 -4.21
CA ASP A 241 15.84 -6.33 -3.27
C ASP A 241 16.91 -5.24 -3.27
N THR A 242 17.13 -4.63 -4.44
CA THR A 242 18.16 -3.60 -4.64
C THR A 242 17.62 -2.35 -5.33
N ARG A 243 18.30 -1.21 -5.12
CA ARG A 243 17.99 0.02 -5.82
C ARG A 243 18.15 -0.11 -7.34
N ASP A 244 19.20 -0.81 -7.76
CA ASP A 244 19.47 -1.05 -9.19
C ASP A 244 18.35 -1.84 -9.88
N GLU A 245 17.70 -2.77 -9.18
CA GLU A 245 16.53 -3.46 -9.73
C GLU A 245 15.31 -2.55 -9.78
N ALA A 246 15.10 -1.74 -8.74
CA ALA A 246 13.97 -0.81 -8.68
C ALA A 246 14.09 0.33 -9.71
N ASP A 247 15.30 0.79 -10.00
CA ASP A 247 15.56 1.90 -10.94
C ASP A 247 15.50 1.52 -12.42
N LYS A 248 15.38 0.22 -12.74
CA LYS A 248 15.20 -0.24 -14.13
C LYS A 248 13.86 0.13 -14.73
N GLN A 249 12.89 0.50 -13.92
CA GLN A 249 11.55 0.90 -14.33
C GLN A 249 11.03 2.06 -13.47
N LEU A 250 10.21 2.90 -14.07
CA LEU A 250 9.50 3.96 -13.34
C LEU A 250 8.20 3.46 -12.71
N VAL A 251 7.54 2.50 -13.35
CA VAL A 251 6.28 1.93 -12.87
C VAL A 251 6.25 0.42 -13.00
N VAL A 252 5.45 -0.23 -12.19
CA VAL A 252 5.31 -1.69 -12.18
C VAL A 252 3.85 -2.06 -12.40
N LEU A 253 3.62 -2.99 -13.31
CA LEU A 253 2.33 -3.56 -13.64
C LEU A 253 2.30 -5.05 -13.23
N ARG A 254 1.12 -5.68 -13.30
CA ARG A 254 0.96 -7.13 -13.16
C ARG A 254 -0.02 -7.68 -14.19
N ASN A 255 0.32 -8.84 -14.76
CA ASN A 255 -0.62 -9.63 -15.56
C ASN A 255 -1.36 -10.66 -14.69
N LYS A 256 -0.79 -11.03 -13.55
CA LYS A 256 -1.33 -12.02 -12.60
C LYS A 256 -0.65 -11.94 -11.23
N ASP A 257 -1.27 -12.59 -10.27
CA ASP A 257 -0.68 -12.97 -8.99
C ASP A 257 -0.93 -14.45 -8.69
N VAL A 258 -0.74 -14.90 -7.44
CA VAL A 258 -1.02 -16.30 -7.04
C VAL A 258 -2.50 -16.67 -7.11
N ASN A 259 -3.41 -15.70 -7.04
CA ASN A 259 -4.85 -15.91 -6.95
C ASN A 259 -5.54 -15.86 -8.32
N ALA A 260 -5.12 -14.95 -9.21
CA ALA A 260 -5.83 -14.71 -10.47
C ALA A 260 -4.95 -14.17 -11.60
N LYS A 261 -5.45 -14.32 -12.83
CA LYS A 261 -4.97 -13.60 -14.03
C LYS A 261 -5.81 -12.36 -14.24
N PHE A 262 -5.17 -11.24 -14.56
CA PHE A 262 -5.82 -9.95 -14.77
C PHE A 262 -6.17 -9.77 -16.26
N LYS A 263 -7.47 -9.81 -16.56
CA LYS A 263 -7.99 -9.73 -17.94
C LYS A 263 -8.66 -8.39 -18.20
N SER A 264 -8.02 -7.31 -17.79
CA SER A 264 -8.57 -5.96 -17.90
C SER A 264 -8.03 -5.22 -19.13
N PRO A 265 -8.88 -4.48 -19.87
CA PRO A 265 -8.45 -3.63 -20.97
C PRO A 265 -7.51 -2.51 -20.51
N ILE A 266 -7.65 -2.05 -19.25
CA ILE A 266 -6.81 -0.99 -18.69
C ILE A 266 -5.33 -1.38 -18.63
N LEU A 267 -5.01 -2.66 -18.45
CA LEU A 267 -3.63 -3.14 -18.49
C LEU A 267 -2.97 -2.87 -19.84
N LYS A 268 -3.71 -3.12 -20.93
CA LYS A 268 -3.24 -2.83 -22.30
C LYS A 268 -3.07 -1.32 -22.50
N GLN A 269 -4.05 -0.53 -22.07
CA GLN A 269 -3.99 0.94 -22.16
C GLN A 269 -2.79 1.51 -21.40
N LEU A 270 -2.50 0.98 -20.19
CA LEU A 270 -1.34 1.40 -19.40
C LEU A 270 -0.03 1.10 -20.13
N LYS A 271 0.12 -0.11 -20.69
CA LYS A 271 1.31 -0.49 -21.47
C LYS A 271 1.50 0.40 -22.70
N GLU A 272 0.43 0.63 -23.46
CA GLU A 272 0.45 1.50 -24.64
C GLU A 272 0.77 2.95 -24.26
N PHE A 273 0.22 3.42 -23.13
CA PHE A 273 0.54 4.76 -22.62
C PHE A 273 2.00 4.89 -22.24
N CYS A 274 2.55 3.91 -21.51
CA CYS A 274 3.96 3.90 -21.12
C CYS A 274 4.87 3.93 -22.36
N HIS A 275 4.63 3.07 -23.34
CA HIS A 275 5.40 3.05 -24.59
C HIS A 275 5.33 4.37 -25.34
N LYS A 276 4.13 4.98 -25.44
CA LYS A 276 3.94 6.25 -26.15
C LYS A 276 4.64 7.45 -25.50
N ASN A 277 4.86 7.38 -24.19
CA ASN A 277 5.41 8.50 -23.40
C ASN A 277 6.81 8.20 -22.86
N ASP A 278 7.49 7.18 -23.37
CA ASP A 278 8.85 6.79 -22.97
C ASP A 278 8.96 6.57 -21.43
N ILE A 279 7.95 5.93 -20.85
CA ILE A 279 7.93 5.55 -19.43
C ILE A 279 8.36 4.10 -19.31
N ASP A 280 9.51 3.88 -18.69
CA ASP A 280 10.01 2.52 -18.42
C ASP A 280 9.07 1.80 -17.45
N PHE A 281 8.64 0.59 -17.83
CA PHE A 281 7.81 -0.26 -16.96
C PHE A 281 8.22 -1.72 -17.01
N SER A 282 7.90 -2.44 -15.95
CA SER A 282 8.03 -3.89 -15.88
C SER A 282 6.72 -4.54 -15.43
N CYS A 283 6.58 -5.86 -15.70
CA CYS A 283 5.54 -6.67 -15.09
C CYS A 283 6.15 -7.48 -13.94
N LYS A 284 5.68 -7.28 -12.71
CA LYS A 284 6.26 -7.93 -11.52
C LYS A 284 6.21 -9.46 -11.58
N ASP A 285 5.13 -10.02 -12.09
CA ASP A 285 4.99 -11.45 -12.30
C ASP A 285 6.05 -11.98 -13.27
N THR A 286 6.29 -11.32 -14.41
CA THR A 286 7.33 -11.67 -15.36
C THR A 286 8.73 -11.60 -14.75
N PHE A 287 9.01 -10.52 -14.03
CA PHE A 287 10.29 -10.34 -13.31
C PHE A 287 10.54 -11.48 -12.30
N ILE A 288 9.52 -11.87 -11.52
CA ILE A 288 9.66 -12.97 -10.56
C ILE A 288 9.85 -14.31 -11.29
N GLU A 289 9.13 -14.55 -12.39
CA GLU A 289 9.28 -15.78 -13.18
C GLU A 289 10.66 -15.92 -13.82
N GLU A 290 11.24 -14.81 -14.29
CA GLU A 290 12.62 -14.78 -14.79
C GLU A 290 13.64 -15.06 -13.68
N LYS A 291 13.48 -14.41 -12.52
CA LYS A 291 14.29 -14.74 -11.33
C LYS A 291 14.17 -16.22 -10.94
N ASN A 292 12.97 -16.78 -10.99
CA ASN A 292 12.73 -18.16 -10.61
C ASN A 292 13.44 -19.16 -11.52
N LYS A 293 13.54 -18.90 -12.82
CA LYS A 293 14.35 -19.74 -13.73
C LYS A 293 15.79 -19.84 -13.27
N ILE A 294 16.40 -18.68 -12.95
CA ILE A 294 17.79 -18.63 -12.46
C ILE A 294 17.93 -19.35 -11.09
N ARG A 295 16.92 -19.20 -10.22
CA ARG A 295 16.92 -19.85 -8.89
C ARG A 295 16.81 -21.37 -9.01
N GLU A 296 15.93 -21.87 -9.90
CA GLU A 296 15.78 -23.30 -10.18
C GLU A 296 17.07 -23.92 -10.73
N GLU A 297 17.75 -23.24 -11.67
CA GLU A 297 19.04 -23.66 -12.21
C GLU A 297 20.13 -23.76 -11.12
N ASN A 298 20.03 -22.94 -10.08
CA ASN A 298 20.96 -22.93 -8.93
C ASN A 298 20.46 -23.75 -7.72
N GLY A 299 19.37 -24.50 -7.84
CA GLY A 299 18.81 -25.32 -6.76
C GLY A 299 18.25 -24.50 -5.58
N LEU A 300 17.88 -23.23 -5.81
CA LEU A 300 17.34 -22.36 -4.78
C LEU A 300 15.79 -22.40 -4.77
N PRO A 301 15.14 -22.20 -3.62
CA PRO A 301 13.68 -22.13 -3.55
C PRO A 301 13.12 -21.03 -4.45
N ILE A 302 12.02 -21.31 -5.14
CA ILE A 302 11.33 -20.32 -5.99
C ILE A 302 10.66 -19.23 -5.16
N LEU A 303 10.59 -18.02 -5.71
CA LEU A 303 9.86 -16.89 -5.14
C LEU A 303 8.37 -16.98 -5.49
N SER A 304 7.51 -16.62 -4.55
CA SER A 304 6.08 -16.48 -4.80
C SER A 304 5.80 -15.25 -5.67
N LEU A 305 4.79 -15.34 -6.54
CA LEU A 305 4.26 -14.15 -7.24
C LEU A 305 3.62 -13.13 -6.29
N GLY A 306 3.39 -13.52 -5.03
CA GLY A 306 2.68 -12.71 -4.05
C GLY A 306 1.16 -12.74 -4.25
N SER A 307 0.44 -12.32 -3.23
CA SER A 307 -1.01 -12.12 -3.25
C SER A 307 -1.29 -10.63 -3.21
N THR A 308 -2.23 -10.15 -4.00
CA THR A 308 -2.66 -8.75 -4.01
C THR A 308 -4.14 -8.65 -3.64
N GLU A 309 -4.57 -7.48 -3.17
CA GLU A 309 -5.98 -7.18 -2.97
C GLU A 309 -6.80 -7.51 -4.24
N LEU A 310 -6.32 -7.05 -5.40
CA LEU A 310 -7.00 -7.29 -6.67
C LEU A 310 -7.14 -8.77 -7.01
N GLY A 311 -6.07 -9.57 -6.84
CA GLY A 311 -6.11 -10.99 -7.19
C GLY A 311 -7.18 -11.75 -6.41
N ARG A 312 -7.35 -11.42 -5.14
CA ARG A 312 -8.41 -11.99 -4.31
C ARG A 312 -9.79 -11.50 -4.73
N ILE A 313 -9.96 -10.21 -5.07
CA ILE A 313 -11.22 -9.67 -5.60
C ILE A 313 -11.62 -10.39 -6.90
N VAL A 314 -10.68 -10.55 -7.84
CA VAL A 314 -10.93 -11.25 -9.11
C VAL A 314 -11.35 -12.70 -8.89
N MET A 315 -10.67 -13.40 -7.99
CA MET A 315 -10.96 -14.80 -7.65
C MET A 315 -12.35 -14.94 -7.05
N GLU A 316 -12.65 -14.19 -5.99
CA GLU A 316 -13.92 -14.28 -5.24
C GLU A 316 -15.13 -13.78 -6.06
N SER A 317 -14.92 -12.81 -6.93
CA SER A 317 -15.97 -12.32 -7.84
C SER A 317 -16.22 -13.23 -9.05
N ASN A 318 -15.51 -14.36 -9.16
CA ASN A 318 -15.51 -15.19 -10.38
C ASN A 318 -15.23 -14.39 -11.66
N GLY A 319 -14.43 -13.33 -11.54
CA GLY A 319 -14.03 -12.47 -12.66
C GLY A 319 -15.07 -11.44 -13.09
N THR A 320 -16.17 -11.23 -12.35
CA THR A 320 -17.12 -10.13 -12.62
C THR A 320 -16.55 -8.77 -12.25
N ILE A 321 -15.53 -8.75 -11.38
CA ILE A 321 -14.71 -7.59 -11.10
C ILE A 321 -13.31 -7.91 -11.65
N GLN A 322 -12.85 -7.10 -12.60
CA GLN A 322 -11.53 -7.22 -13.21
C GLN A 322 -10.78 -5.89 -13.11
N GLY A 323 -9.47 -5.96 -13.23
CA GLY A 323 -8.61 -4.80 -13.13
C GLY A 323 -7.16 -5.13 -13.42
N THR A 324 -6.30 -4.22 -13.00
CA THR A 324 -4.85 -4.45 -12.90
C THR A 324 -4.27 -3.64 -11.74
N THR A 325 -2.99 -3.85 -11.45
CA THR A 325 -2.26 -3.03 -10.47
C THR A 325 -1.35 -2.03 -11.18
N LEU A 326 -1.20 -0.85 -10.61
CA LEU A 326 -0.20 0.14 -10.98
C LEU A 326 0.60 0.47 -9.73
N GLN A 327 1.88 0.06 -9.71
CA GLN A 327 2.67 0.02 -8.50
C GLN A 327 3.92 0.90 -8.62
N ILE A 328 4.36 1.45 -7.48
CA ILE A 328 5.59 2.22 -7.34
C ILE A 328 6.72 1.24 -7.00
N PRO A 329 7.82 1.17 -7.78
CA PRO A 329 8.98 0.39 -7.40
C PRO A 329 9.64 0.96 -6.13
N THR A 330 9.80 0.11 -5.12
CA THR A 330 10.39 0.48 -3.82
C THR A 330 11.52 -0.47 -3.43
N THR A 331 12.34 -0.04 -2.47
CA THR A 331 13.29 -0.88 -1.73
C THR A 331 13.04 -0.71 -0.24
N GLY A 332 13.60 -1.57 0.61
CA GLY A 332 13.40 -1.50 2.06
C GLY A 332 12.03 -2.01 2.52
N TYR A 333 11.55 -3.07 1.90
CA TYR A 333 10.22 -3.67 2.09
C TYR A 333 9.79 -3.81 3.56
N HIS A 334 8.65 -3.23 3.89
CA HIS A 334 8.04 -3.25 5.22
C HIS A 334 8.94 -2.70 6.34
N THR A 335 9.69 -1.64 6.05
CA THR A 335 10.52 -0.93 7.03
C THR A 335 10.12 0.55 7.11
N VAL A 336 10.63 1.26 8.09
CA VAL A 336 10.50 2.73 8.17
C VAL A 336 11.38 3.48 7.14
N GLU A 337 12.07 2.75 6.29
CA GLU A 337 12.98 3.27 5.26
C GLU A 337 12.65 2.73 3.87
N GLU A 338 11.39 2.38 3.65
CA GLU A 338 10.94 2.10 2.30
C GLU A 338 11.23 3.30 1.41
N THR A 339 11.90 3.04 0.29
CA THR A 339 12.43 4.11 -0.54
C THR A 339 11.90 4.01 -1.96
N ALA A 340 11.32 5.11 -2.44
CA ALA A 340 10.82 5.28 -3.79
C ALA A 340 11.55 6.42 -4.52
N SER A 341 11.62 6.32 -5.85
CA SER A 341 12.08 7.44 -6.69
C SER A 341 10.97 8.47 -6.87
N ILE A 342 11.30 9.75 -6.75
CA ILE A 342 10.40 10.87 -7.10
C ILE A 342 9.98 10.76 -8.58
N LYS A 343 10.85 10.27 -9.45
CA LYS A 343 10.52 10.04 -10.87
C LYS A 343 9.41 9.02 -11.04
N SER A 344 9.43 7.93 -10.26
CA SER A 344 8.37 6.91 -10.28
C SER A 344 7.03 7.48 -9.82
N VAL A 345 7.02 8.25 -8.75
CA VAL A 345 5.78 8.91 -8.27
C VAL A 345 5.23 9.88 -9.31
N LYS A 346 6.09 10.69 -9.93
CA LYS A 346 5.70 11.60 -11.02
C LYS A 346 5.16 10.85 -12.23
N ALA A 347 5.77 9.72 -12.60
CA ALA A 347 5.29 8.89 -13.71
C ALA A 347 3.87 8.36 -13.44
N ILE A 348 3.60 7.87 -12.25
CA ILE A 348 2.25 7.41 -11.86
C ILE A 348 1.24 8.56 -11.88
N LEU A 349 1.58 9.71 -11.30
CA LEU A 349 0.71 10.89 -11.36
C LEU A 349 0.43 11.32 -12.81
N HIS A 350 1.43 11.26 -13.70
CA HIS A 350 1.26 11.56 -15.12
C HIS A 350 0.32 10.59 -15.81
N ILE A 351 0.50 9.30 -15.60
CA ILE A 351 -0.37 8.23 -16.14
C ILE A 351 -1.81 8.49 -15.71
N LEU A 352 -2.06 8.59 -14.39
CA LEU A 352 -3.40 8.72 -13.84
C LEU A 352 -4.08 10.03 -14.22
N SER A 353 -3.35 11.15 -14.21
CA SER A 353 -3.89 12.44 -14.66
C SER A 353 -4.27 12.42 -16.13
N SER A 354 -3.47 11.75 -16.97
CA SER A 354 -3.74 11.65 -18.40
C SER A 354 -4.92 10.74 -18.73
N LEU A 355 -5.16 9.71 -17.92
CA LEU A 355 -6.26 8.77 -18.11
C LEU A 355 -7.59 9.32 -17.57
N TYR A 356 -7.56 10.01 -16.43
CA TYR A 356 -8.78 10.26 -15.65
C TYR A 356 -9.14 11.73 -15.45
N ILE A 357 -8.22 12.67 -15.74
CA ILE A 357 -8.49 14.11 -15.58
C ILE A 357 -8.71 14.75 -16.94
N ASP A 358 -9.87 15.38 -17.14
CA ASP A 358 -10.18 16.10 -18.38
C ASP A 358 -9.33 17.36 -18.52
N LYS A 359 -8.67 17.49 -19.67
CA LYS A 359 -7.87 18.68 -20.01
C LYS A 359 -8.69 19.96 -20.14
N CYS A 360 -10.03 19.85 -20.18
CA CYS A 360 -10.93 20.99 -20.36
C CYS A 360 -11.30 21.74 -19.07
N LEU A 361 -10.94 21.23 -17.88
CA LEU A 361 -11.30 21.86 -16.60
C LEU A 361 -10.28 22.91 -16.12
N LYS A 362 -9.28 23.20 -16.91
CA LYS A 362 -8.32 24.31 -16.63
C LYS A 362 -8.73 25.54 -17.44
N LYS A 363 -9.71 26.29 -16.96
CA LYS A 363 -9.94 27.69 -17.30
C LYS A 363 -9.95 28.53 -16.05
#